data_90c1caba5226c84c4ffddba5138be989
#
_entry.id   90c1caba5226c84c4ffddba5138be989
#
_cell.length_a   1.000
_cell.length_b   1.000
_cell.length_c   1.000
_cell.angle_alpha   90.00
_cell.angle_beta   90.00
_cell.angle_gamma   90.00
#
_symmetry.space_group_name_H-M   'P 1'
#
loop_
_entity.id
_entity.type
_entity.pdbx_description
1 polymer ?
#
loop_
_entity_poly.entity_id
_entity_poly.type
_entity_poly.pdbx_seq_one_letter_code
_entity_poly.pdbx_strand_id
1 'polypeptide(L)'
;MGTNNGSLVVGLDKNTVNATTKGIGLTGDTGSTGLKYLKDGDATFRVAGDGDLVTTKASTTGVQISVDPAKVKDLAVGAVTVSKANTADNPITVTPTAGTNSKVYAIGIDTTKLANQTQLTYKANGANANKVSLANGLNFTNGTFTTATVGTNGTVTISTATETIT
;
A
#
# COMPACT_ATOMS: atom_id res chain seq x y z
N MET A 1 -25.88 -67.99 9.62
CA MET A 1 -25.89 -69.11 8.70
C MET A 1 -27.22 -69.83 8.75
N GLY A 2 -27.97 -69.85 7.67
CA GLY A 2 -29.21 -70.60 7.56
C GLY A 2 -28.95 -71.74 6.63
N THR A 3 -29.43 -72.97 6.98
CA THR A 3 -29.46 -74.12 6.09
C THR A 3 -30.88 -74.27 5.59
N ASN A 4 -31.06 -74.32 4.31
CA ASN A 4 -32.32 -74.70 3.69
C ASN A 4 -32.08 -75.97 2.83
N ASN A 5 -32.75 -77.03 3.21
CA ASN A 5 -32.71 -78.27 2.50
C ASN A 5 -31.29 -78.85 2.24
N GLY A 6 -30.38 -78.74 3.21
CA GLY A 6 -29.01 -79.21 3.10
C GLY A 6 -28.02 -78.32 2.32
N SER A 7 -28.48 -77.14 1.86
CA SER A 7 -27.64 -76.21 1.17
C SER A 7 -27.16 -75.14 2.14
N LEU A 8 -25.88 -74.80 2.09
CA LEU A 8 -25.29 -73.60 2.79
C LEU A 8 -25.58 -72.33 1.97
N VAL A 9 -26.35 -71.44 2.56
CA VAL A 9 -26.59 -70.16 1.95
C VAL A 9 -25.59 -69.13 2.55
N VAL A 10 -24.70 -68.62 1.73
CA VAL A 10 -23.77 -67.54 2.08
C VAL A 10 -24.32 -66.26 1.51
N GLY A 11 -24.72 -65.37 2.38
CA GLY A 11 -25.17 -64.04 1.98
C GLY A 11 -24.13 -62.95 2.34
N LEU A 12 -24.03 -61.97 1.50
CA LEU A 12 -23.25 -60.75 1.80
C LEU A 12 -24.05 -59.80 2.71
N ASP A 13 -23.41 -59.26 3.73
CA ASP A 13 -24.03 -58.23 4.53
C ASP A 13 -24.29 -56.98 3.67
N LYS A 14 -25.55 -56.56 3.61
CA LYS A 14 -26.00 -55.42 2.80
C LYS A 14 -25.33 -54.10 3.19
N ASN A 15 -25.01 -53.93 4.48
CA ASN A 15 -24.37 -52.72 4.97
C ASN A 15 -22.92 -52.64 4.51
N THR A 16 -22.19 -53.76 4.56
CA THR A 16 -20.83 -53.89 4.03
C THR A 16 -20.78 -53.62 2.53
N VAL A 17 -21.69 -54.19 1.75
CA VAL A 17 -21.77 -53.96 0.30
C VAL A 17 -22.08 -52.49 0.01
N ASN A 18 -23.04 -51.86 0.73
CA ASN A 18 -23.36 -50.45 0.56
C ASN A 18 -22.17 -49.55 0.91
N ALA A 19 -21.42 -49.85 1.97
CA ALA A 19 -20.26 -49.06 2.36
C ALA A 19 -19.15 -49.04 1.31
N THR A 20 -18.95 -50.17 0.61
CA THR A 20 -17.88 -50.31 -0.41
C THR A 20 -18.28 -49.79 -1.79
N THR A 21 -19.60 -49.69 -2.08
CA THR A 21 -20.11 -49.28 -3.40
C THR A 21 -20.46 -47.79 -3.47
N LYS A 22 -20.59 -47.08 -2.34
CA LYS A 22 -20.82 -45.62 -2.32
C LYS A 22 -19.50 -44.87 -2.47
N GLY A 23 -19.47 -43.90 -3.35
CA GLY A 23 -18.31 -43.07 -3.58
C GLY A 23 -18.23 -41.92 -2.59
N ILE A 24 -17.02 -41.49 -2.30
CA ILE A 24 -16.69 -40.29 -1.50
C ILE A 24 -16.05 -39.28 -2.41
N GLY A 25 -16.49 -38.02 -2.34
CA GLY A 25 -15.92 -36.89 -3.07
C GLY A 25 -15.91 -35.64 -2.23
N LEU A 26 -15.15 -34.64 -2.66
CA LEU A 26 -15.11 -33.30 -2.08
C LEU A 26 -15.71 -32.29 -3.07
N THR A 27 -16.45 -31.33 -2.55
CA THR A 27 -17.00 -30.20 -3.33
C THR A 27 -16.37 -28.91 -2.83
N GLY A 28 -15.89 -28.08 -3.73
CA GLY A 28 -15.42 -26.73 -3.45
C GLY A 28 -16.52 -25.69 -3.76
N ASP A 29 -16.23 -24.42 -3.58
CA ASP A 29 -17.10 -23.31 -3.99
C ASP A 29 -17.38 -23.39 -5.51
N THR A 30 -16.41 -23.85 -6.26
CA THR A 30 -16.54 -24.19 -7.68
C THR A 30 -15.94 -25.57 -7.92
N GLY A 31 -16.71 -26.42 -8.62
CA GLY A 31 -16.27 -27.76 -8.98
C GLY A 31 -16.34 -28.78 -7.84
N SER A 32 -16.07 -30.01 -8.21
CA SER A 32 -16.01 -31.17 -7.32
C SER A 32 -14.92 -32.12 -7.74
N THR A 33 -14.40 -32.93 -6.81
CA THR A 33 -13.52 -34.04 -7.15
C THR A 33 -14.35 -35.19 -7.76
N GLY A 34 -13.70 -36.07 -8.52
CA GLY A 34 -14.29 -37.34 -8.87
C GLY A 34 -14.57 -38.20 -7.62
N LEU A 35 -15.58 -39.06 -7.70
CA LEU A 35 -15.85 -40.01 -6.63
C LEU A 35 -14.76 -41.10 -6.56
N LYS A 36 -14.33 -41.40 -5.34
CA LYS A 36 -13.45 -42.55 -5.03
C LYS A 36 -14.23 -43.59 -4.27
N TYR A 37 -14.03 -44.83 -4.61
CA TYR A 37 -14.75 -45.96 -4.03
C TYR A 37 -13.80 -46.83 -3.21
N LEU A 38 -14.19 -47.18 -1.98
CA LEU A 38 -13.36 -48.01 -1.10
C LEU A 38 -13.11 -49.41 -1.67
N LYS A 39 -13.97 -49.90 -2.56
CA LYS A 39 -13.74 -51.13 -3.30
C LYS A 39 -12.50 -51.12 -4.20
N ASP A 40 -12.06 -49.94 -4.60
CA ASP A 40 -10.92 -49.73 -5.50
C ASP A 40 -9.60 -49.47 -4.74
N GLY A 41 -9.63 -49.45 -3.40
CA GLY A 41 -8.51 -49.19 -2.51
C GLY A 41 -8.79 -48.00 -1.57
N ASP A 42 -7.73 -47.48 -0.94
CA ASP A 42 -7.85 -46.34 -0.03
C ASP A 42 -8.27 -45.06 -0.76
N ALA A 43 -9.28 -44.38 -0.25
CA ALA A 43 -9.74 -43.12 -0.79
C ALA A 43 -8.92 -41.97 -0.18
N THR A 44 -7.90 -41.48 -0.90
CA THR A 44 -7.10 -40.34 -0.50
C THR A 44 -7.45 -39.11 -1.31
N PHE A 45 -7.59 -37.95 -0.62
CA PHE A 45 -7.82 -36.66 -1.24
C PHE A 45 -6.70 -35.68 -0.82
N ARG A 46 -6.17 -34.98 -1.80
CA ARG A 46 -5.19 -33.91 -1.53
C ARG A 46 -5.93 -32.61 -1.28
N VAL A 47 -5.73 -32.01 -0.12
CA VAL A 47 -6.08 -30.61 0.17
C VAL A 47 -4.80 -29.80 0.02
N ALA A 48 -4.76 -28.92 -0.97
CA ALA A 48 -3.58 -28.13 -1.28
C ALA A 48 -3.91 -26.65 -1.14
N GLY A 49 -2.92 -25.86 -0.68
CA GLY A 49 -2.96 -24.41 -0.80
C GLY A 49 -2.62 -23.97 -2.23
N ASP A 50 -2.70 -22.66 -2.49
CA ASP A 50 -2.33 -22.04 -3.77
C ASP A 50 -0.81 -22.00 -4.01
N GLY A 51 -0.02 -22.37 -2.99
CA GLY A 51 1.44 -22.33 -3.04
C GLY A 51 2.06 -20.97 -2.69
N ASP A 52 1.26 -19.94 -2.46
CA ASP A 52 1.71 -18.59 -2.11
C ASP A 52 1.08 -18.09 -0.81
N LEU A 53 -0.20 -17.78 -0.81
CA LEU A 53 -0.91 -17.25 0.36
C LEU A 53 -1.33 -18.32 1.36
N VAL A 54 -1.75 -19.46 0.86
CA VAL A 54 -2.32 -20.54 1.65
C VAL A 54 -1.45 -21.77 1.60
N THR A 55 -1.11 -22.32 2.75
CA THR A 55 -0.39 -23.57 2.90
C THR A 55 -1.21 -24.57 3.68
N THR A 56 -0.99 -25.86 3.41
CA THR A 56 -1.67 -26.94 4.14
C THR A 56 -0.68 -27.91 4.73
N LYS A 57 -0.98 -28.43 5.91
CA LYS A 57 -0.20 -29.46 6.59
C LYS A 57 -1.13 -30.57 7.08
N ALA A 58 -0.93 -31.78 6.56
CA ALA A 58 -1.63 -32.95 7.03
C ALA A 58 -0.95 -33.54 8.27
N SER A 59 -1.78 -34.09 9.16
CA SER A 59 -1.36 -34.83 10.36
C SER A 59 -2.29 -36.03 10.59
N THR A 60 -2.04 -36.80 11.62
CA THR A 60 -2.91 -37.92 12.02
C THR A 60 -4.28 -37.46 12.53
N THR A 61 -4.42 -36.20 12.90
CA THR A 61 -5.69 -35.63 13.43
C THR A 61 -6.45 -34.78 12.43
N GLY A 62 -5.86 -34.48 11.27
CA GLY A 62 -6.52 -33.66 10.26
C GLY A 62 -5.59 -32.91 9.34
N VAL A 63 -6.16 -32.01 8.53
CA VAL A 63 -5.42 -31.08 7.66
C VAL A 63 -5.57 -29.67 8.20
N GLN A 64 -4.46 -29.08 8.59
CA GLN A 64 -4.39 -27.67 8.97
C GLN A 64 -4.26 -26.83 7.70
N ILE A 65 -5.04 -25.79 7.60
CA ILE A 65 -4.94 -24.76 6.54
C ILE A 65 -4.43 -23.49 7.21
N SER A 66 -3.34 -22.93 6.71
CA SER A 66 -2.70 -21.72 7.27
C SER A 66 -2.53 -20.68 6.19
N VAL A 67 -2.73 -19.42 6.55
CA VAL A 67 -2.41 -18.27 5.71
C VAL A 67 -1.01 -17.78 6.09
N ASP A 68 -0.16 -17.46 5.10
CA ASP A 68 1.16 -16.88 5.33
C ASP A 68 1.02 -15.40 5.72
N PRO A 69 1.34 -15.03 6.99
CA PRO A 69 1.20 -13.63 7.44
C PRO A 69 2.13 -12.67 6.70
N ALA A 70 3.30 -13.14 6.24
CA ALA A 70 4.24 -12.30 5.51
C ALA A 70 3.69 -11.95 4.12
N LYS A 71 3.07 -12.91 3.44
CA LYS A 71 2.43 -12.68 2.14
C LYS A 71 1.21 -11.76 2.23
N VAL A 72 0.37 -11.95 3.23
CA VAL A 72 -0.77 -11.03 3.49
C VAL A 72 -0.27 -9.61 3.71
N LYS A 73 0.78 -9.45 4.50
CA LYS A 73 1.41 -8.15 4.77
C LYS A 73 1.95 -7.52 3.48
N ASP A 74 2.68 -8.28 2.66
CA ASP A 74 3.28 -7.77 1.43
C ASP A 74 2.20 -7.28 0.45
N LEU A 75 1.09 -8.01 0.34
CA LEU A 75 -0.07 -7.60 -0.44
C LEU A 75 -0.70 -6.31 0.12
N ALA A 76 -0.91 -6.23 1.42
CA ALA A 76 -1.50 -5.05 2.07
C ALA A 76 -0.62 -3.81 1.91
N VAL A 77 0.70 -3.95 2.12
CA VAL A 77 1.68 -2.86 1.96
C VAL A 77 1.80 -2.44 0.49
N GLY A 78 1.74 -3.38 -0.43
CA GLY A 78 1.79 -3.12 -1.87
C GLY A 78 0.55 -2.41 -2.42
N ALA A 79 -0.61 -2.63 -1.79
CA ALA A 79 -1.87 -2.05 -2.21
C ALA A 79 -2.01 -0.56 -1.89
N VAL A 80 -1.24 -0.05 -0.91
CA VAL A 80 -1.30 1.36 -0.49
C VAL A 80 -0.20 2.15 -1.18
N THR A 81 -0.58 3.16 -1.96
CA THR A 81 0.35 4.10 -2.60
C THR A 81 0.02 5.52 -2.18
N VAL A 82 1.06 6.31 -1.93
CA VAL A 82 0.96 7.75 -1.70
C VAL A 82 1.81 8.44 -2.76
N SER A 83 1.21 9.35 -3.51
CA SER A 83 1.91 10.09 -4.55
C SER A 83 1.58 11.59 -4.45
N LYS A 84 2.49 12.41 -4.95
CA LYS A 84 2.26 13.83 -5.17
C LYS A 84 1.83 14.06 -6.62
N ALA A 85 1.22 15.21 -6.92
CA ALA A 85 0.99 15.63 -8.30
C ALA A 85 2.34 15.71 -9.03
N ASN A 86 2.40 15.12 -10.23
CA ASN A 86 3.65 15.05 -11.01
C ASN A 86 3.83 16.33 -11.85
N THR A 87 4.09 17.45 -11.18
CA THR A 87 4.49 18.71 -11.81
C THR A 87 5.92 19.03 -11.41
N ALA A 88 6.71 19.58 -12.33
CA ALA A 88 8.13 19.86 -12.11
C ALA A 88 8.37 20.77 -10.88
N ASP A 89 7.44 21.68 -10.65
CA ASP A 89 7.56 22.70 -9.60
C ASP A 89 6.80 22.35 -8.32
N ASN A 90 6.23 21.16 -8.21
CA ASN A 90 5.50 20.75 -7.00
C ASN A 90 6.43 20.76 -5.78
N PRO A 91 6.18 21.60 -4.76
CA PRO A 91 7.02 21.68 -3.57
C PRO A 91 6.81 20.50 -2.61
N ILE A 92 5.75 19.71 -2.79
CA ILE A 92 5.50 18.55 -1.94
C ILE A 92 6.49 17.43 -2.27
N THR A 93 7.09 16.85 -1.24
CA THR A 93 7.93 15.66 -1.35
C THR A 93 7.25 14.47 -0.69
N VAL A 94 7.34 13.31 -1.30
CA VAL A 94 6.88 12.04 -0.73
C VAL A 94 8.02 11.05 -0.84
N THR A 95 8.55 10.61 0.29
CA THR A 95 9.66 9.67 0.35
C THR A 95 9.18 8.37 0.99
N PRO A 96 9.03 7.29 0.22
CA PRO A 96 8.67 5.99 0.77
C PRO A 96 9.90 5.33 1.42
N THR A 97 9.71 4.75 2.60
CA THR A 97 10.72 3.94 3.30
C THR A 97 10.11 2.62 3.71
N ALA A 98 10.78 1.53 3.39
CA ALA A 98 10.36 0.20 3.81
C ALA A 98 10.66 0.00 5.31
N GLY A 99 9.66 -0.39 6.07
CA GLY A 99 9.80 -0.88 7.45
C GLY A 99 9.61 -2.38 7.54
N THR A 100 9.90 -2.97 8.69
CA THR A 100 9.83 -4.43 8.90
C THR A 100 8.42 -5.00 8.64
N ASN A 101 7.38 -4.25 8.98
CA ASN A 101 5.98 -4.64 8.81
C ASN A 101 5.11 -3.50 8.26
N SER A 102 5.73 -2.51 7.62
CA SER A 102 5.03 -1.31 7.17
C SER A 102 5.79 -0.65 6.02
N LYS A 103 5.10 0.21 5.30
CA LYS A 103 5.70 1.19 4.40
C LYS A 103 5.38 2.56 4.96
N VAL A 104 6.40 3.34 5.25
CA VAL A 104 6.27 4.71 5.78
C VAL A 104 6.41 5.67 4.61
N TYR A 105 5.51 6.62 4.51
CA TYR A 105 5.59 7.72 3.55
C TYR A 105 5.88 9.00 4.32
N ALA A 106 7.12 9.48 4.27
CA ALA A 106 7.47 10.79 4.80
C ALA A 106 7.00 11.85 3.81
N ILE A 107 6.12 12.74 4.26
CA ILE A 107 5.63 13.87 3.46
C ILE A 107 6.32 15.12 3.96
N GLY A 108 7.00 15.82 3.06
CA GLY A 108 7.74 17.03 3.35
C GLY A 108 7.45 18.13 2.33
N ILE A 109 8.08 19.28 2.56
CA ILE A 109 8.04 20.44 1.66
C ILE A 109 9.46 20.80 1.23
N ASP A 110 9.69 20.90 -0.06
CA ASP A 110 10.87 21.53 -0.64
C ASP A 110 10.71 23.06 -0.51
N THR A 111 11.35 23.63 0.51
CA THR A 111 11.25 25.05 0.83
C THR A 111 11.83 25.95 -0.25
N THR A 112 12.82 25.47 -1.01
CA THR A 112 13.39 26.21 -2.14
C THR A 112 12.38 26.34 -3.27
N LYS A 113 11.73 25.25 -3.66
CA LYS A 113 10.65 25.30 -4.66
C LYS A 113 9.47 26.15 -4.18
N LEU A 114 9.08 26.00 -2.92
CA LEU A 114 8.00 26.80 -2.34
C LEU A 114 8.33 28.30 -2.41
N ALA A 115 9.54 28.70 -2.02
CA ALA A 115 9.98 30.11 -2.05
C ALA A 115 10.02 30.66 -3.48
N ASN A 116 10.44 29.86 -4.45
CA ASN A 116 10.46 30.27 -5.87
C ASN A 116 9.06 30.50 -6.44
N GLN A 117 8.06 29.73 -6.00
CA GLN A 117 6.69 29.80 -6.51
C GLN A 117 5.83 30.80 -5.76
N THR A 118 6.11 31.00 -4.47
CA THR A 118 5.35 31.95 -3.66
C THR A 118 5.77 33.37 -4.01
N GLN A 119 4.82 34.19 -4.40
CA GLN A 119 5.05 35.55 -4.87
C GLN A 119 4.48 36.58 -3.93
N LEU A 120 5.28 37.61 -3.66
CA LEU A 120 4.85 38.85 -3.03
C LEU A 120 4.40 39.86 -4.10
N THR A 121 3.18 40.36 -3.99
CA THR A 121 2.71 41.44 -4.83
C THR A 121 3.04 42.79 -4.10
N TYR A 122 3.74 43.65 -4.79
CA TYR A 122 4.06 45.01 -4.26
C TYR A 122 3.61 46.09 -5.23
N LYS A 123 3.35 47.28 -4.70
CA LYS A 123 2.85 48.43 -5.44
C LYS A 123 3.57 49.68 -5.00
N ALA A 124 3.66 50.68 -5.88
CA ALA A 124 4.06 52.02 -5.55
C ALA A 124 2.83 52.96 -5.61
N ASN A 125 2.58 53.71 -4.56
CA ASN A 125 1.45 54.67 -4.46
C ASN A 125 0.09 54.07 -4.81
N GLY A 126 -0.12 52.80 -4.45
CA GLY A 126 -1.36 52.08 -4.72
C GLY A 126 -1.57 51.61 -6.18
N ALA A 127 -0.63 51.93 -7.06
CA ALA A 127 -0.67 51.59 -8.49
C ALA A 127 0.50 50.70 -8.91
N ASN A 128 0.53 50.28 -10.20
CA ASN A 128 1.65 49.56 -10.80
C ASN A 128 2.06 48.30 -10.02
N ALA A 129 1.08 47.40 -9.78
CA ALA A 129 1.33 46.16 -9.08
C ALA A 129 2.38 45.32 -9.84
N ASN A 130 3.38 44.87 -9.12
CA ASN A 130 4.39 43.94 -9.61
C ASN A 130 4.52 42.76 -8.65
N LYS A 131 5.21 41.70 -9.07
CA LYS A 131 5.40 40.50 -8.27
C LYS A 131 6.88 40.12 -8.23
N VAL A 132 7.27 39.58 -7.07
CA VAL A 132 8.60 39.01 -6.88
C VAL A 132 8.44 37.68 -6.12
N SER A 133 9.22 36.67 -6.45
CA SER A 133 9.25 35.44 -5.66
C SER A 133 9.90 35.68 -4.30
N LEU A 134 9.49 34.91 -3.29
CA LEU A 134 10.12 35.00 -1.97
C LEU A 134 11.61 34.67 -2.01
N ALA A 135 12.03 33.83 -2.94
CA ALA A 135 13.44 33.50 -3.14
C ALA A 135 14.28 34.71 -3.62
N ASN A 136 13.71 35.50 -4.50
CA ASN A 136 14.41 36.68 -5.04
C ASN A 136 14.35 37.89 -4.09
N GLY A 137 13.30 38.02 -3.28
CA GLY A 137 13.09 39.12 -2.37
C GLY A 137 12.91 40.46 -3.07
N LEU A 138 12.84 41.54 -2.27
CA LEU A 138 12.80 42.91 -2.75
C LEU A 138 14.19 43.52 -2.67
N ASN A 139 14.59 44.27 -3.70
CA ASN A 139 15.81 45.05 -3.72
C ASN A 139 15.47 46.56 -3.63
N PHE A 140 15.95 47.23 -2.59
CA PHE A 140 15.82 48.65 -2.38
C PHE A 140 17.13 49.32 -2.75
N THR A 141 17.10 50.19 -3.74
CA THR A 141 18.29 50.92 -4.24
C THR A 141 18.30 52.35 -3.80
N ASN A 142 19.49 52.90 -3.64
CA ASN A 142 19.68 54.32 -3.38
C ASN A 142 19.13 55.19 -4.52
N GLY A 143 18.45 56.26 -4.21
CA GLY A 143 18.15 57.33 -5.15
C GLY A 143 19.19 58.45 -5.08
N THR A 144 19.05 59.49 -5.89
CA THR A 144 19.98 60.64 -5.96
C THR A 144 20.16 61.32 -4.61
N PHE A 145 19.07 61.44 -3.82
CA PHE A 145 19.08 62.10 -2.53
C PHE A 145 18.63 61.20 -1.38
N THR A 146 18.59 59.91 -1.60
CA THR A 146 18.15 58.94 -0.58
C THR A 146 19.09 57.77 -0.48
N THR A 147 19.26 57.24 0.73
CA THR A 147 19.98 56.01 1.02
C THR A 147 19.01 55.00 1.58
N ALA A 148 19.00 53.79 1.00
CA ALA A 148 18.24 52.65 1.49
C ALA A 148 19.17 51.71 2.26
N THR A 149 18.76 51.28 3.43
CA THR A 149 19.44 50.25 4.22
C THR A 149 18.47 49.18 4.67
N VAL A 150 18.93 47.92 4.73
CA VAL A 150 18.14 46.78 5.19
C VAL A 150 18.74 46.25 6.47
N GLY A 151 17.96 46.26 7.53
CA GLY A 151 18.30 45.66 8.81
C GLY A 151 17.74 44.27 9.00
N THR A 152 17.94 43.69 10.17
CA THR A 152 17.37 42.41 10.56
C THR A 152 15.85 42.49 10.70
N ASN A 153 15.17 41.36 10.60
CA ASN A 153 13.71 41.22 10.76
C ASN A 153 12.89 42.07 9.77
N GLY A 154 13.39 42.26 8.53
CA GLY A 154 12.66 42.94 7.48
C GLY A 154 12.60 44.47 7.64
N THR A 155 13.41 45.05 8.51
CA THR A 155 13.47 46.52 8.65
C THR A 155 14.14 47.12 7.42
N VAL A 156 13.46 48.09 6.79
CA VAL A 156 14.00 48.91 5.72
C VAL A 156 14.01 50.34 6.17
N THR A 157 15.17 51.01 6.14
CA THR A 157 15.31 52.44 6.46
C THR A 157 15.66 53.17 5.18
N ILE A 158 14.90 54.23 4.88
CA ILE A 158 15.20 55.15 3.79
C ILE A 158 15.49 56.51 4.44
N SER A 159 16.71 56.97 4.26
CA SER A 159 17.18 58.27 4.81
C SER A 159 17.49 59.26 3.67
N THR A 160 17.32 60.54 3.94
CA THR A 160 17.79 61.56 3.01
C THR A 160 19.32 61.63 3.03
N ALA A 161 19.95 61.64 1.86
CA ALA A 161 21.37 61.92 1.77
C ALA A 161 21.62 63.38 2.14
N THR A 162 22.44 63.61 3.15
CA THR A 162 22.84 64.97 3.55
C THR A 162 24.02 65.36 2.67
N GLU A 163 23.79 66.23 1.66
CA GLU A 163 24.92 66.90 1.00
C GLU A 163 25.43 67.98 1.92
N THR A 164 26.67 67.91 2.29
CA THR A 164 27.33 69.06 2.91
C THR A 164 27.62 70.07 1.82
N ILE A 165 26.83 71.16 1.78
CA ILE A 165 27.15 72.32 0.90
C ILE A 165 28.38 72.97 1.49
N THR A 166 29.53 72.81 0.83
CA THR A 166 30.76 73.58 1.14
C THR A 166 30.83 74.80 0.26
#